data_e78110fd34d631a3c6a57b0e19a3cac3
#
_entry.id   e78110fd34d631a3c6a57b0e19a3cac3
#
_cell.length_a   1.000
_cell.length_b   1.000
_cell.length_c   1.000
_cell.angle_alpha   90.00
_cell.angle_beta   90.00
_cell.angle_gamma   90.00
#
_symmetry.space_group_name_H-M   'P 1'
#
loop_
_entity.id
_entity.type
_entity.pdbx_description
1 polymer ?
#
loop_
_entity_poly.entity_id
_entity_poly.type
_entity_poly.pdbx_seq_one_letter_code
_entity_poly.pdbx_strand_id
1 'polypeptide(L)'
;PEDAESHDVLLCIQTGKTVDDENRMRYEPRNFYLRSTEEMEELFGAYPDAVANTQRIADRCRMEFTFGKYHLPEFQLPRGVDSPTYLRQLCEKGFTERYGTEHEEYRRQLDYELDMIGRMGFTDYFLIVSDFVRYAKDAGIPVGPGRGSAAGSMVSYCLRITDIDPMQYHLYFERFLNPERVSMPDIDMDFGDTRR
;
A
#
# COMPACT_ATOMS: atom_id res chain seq x y z
N PRO A 1 23.46 -23.90 -1.45
CA PRO A 1 24.90 -23.75 -1.84
C PRO A 1 25.06 -23.52 -3.35
N GLU A 2 24.27 -24.22 -4.19
CA GLU A 2 24.35 -24.17 -5.66
C GLU A 2 24.07 -22.77 -6.20
N ASP A 3 23.17 -22.02 -5.59
CA ASP A 3 22.75 -20.68 -6.02
C ASP A 3 23.73 -19.56 -5.59
N ALA A 4 24.81 -19.89 -4.86
CA ALA A 4 25.72 -18.88 -4.33
C ALA A 4 26.40 -18.05 -5.44
N GLU A 5 26.69 -18.64 -6.59
CA GLU A 5 27.27 -17.93 -7.75
C GLU A 5 26.24 -16.99 -8.39
N SER A 6 25.01 -17.46 -8.56
CA SER A 6 23.91 -16.64 -9.09
C SER A 6 23.61 -15.47 -8.15
N HIS A 7 23.64 -15.69 -6.84
CA HIS A 7 23.47 -14.64 -5.84
C HIS A 7 24.60 -13.61 -5.89
N ASP A 8 25.84 -14.02 -6.08
CA ASP A 8 26.99 -13.12 -6.22
C ASP A 8 26.87 -12.24 -7.48
N VAL A 9 26.37 -12.79 -8.59
CA VAL A 9 26.06 -12.01 -9.80
C VAL A 9 24.95 -11.00 -9.54
N LEU A 10 23.89 -11.37 -8.82
CA LEU A 10 22.81 -10.45 -8.45
C LEU A 10 23.31 -9.29 -7.59
N LEU A 11 24.22 -9.53 -6.66
CA LEU A 11 24.88 -8.48 -5.88
C LEU A 11 25.67 -7.51 -6.76
N CYS A 12 26.35 -8.03 -7.78
CA CYS A 12 27.08 -7.20 -8.74
C CYS A 12 26.10 -6.30 -9.53
N ILE A 13 24.99 -6.85 -10.03
CA ILE A 13 23.97 -6.09 -10.74
C ILE A 13 23.41 -4.99 -9.84
N GLN A 14 23.04 -5.31 -8.60
CA GLN A 14 22.47 -4.36 -7.65
C GLN A 14 23.43 -3.21 -7.31
N THR A 15 24.74 -3.49 -7.24
CA THR A 15 25.75 -2.51 -6.85
C THR A 15 26.47 -1.84 -8.03
N GLY A 16 26.09 -2.17 -9.28
CA GLY A 16 26.73 -1.66 -10.48
C GLY A 16 28.18 -2.09 -10.63
N LYS A 17 28.50 -3.31 -10.19
CA LYS A 17 29.82 -3.93 -10.21
C LYS A 17 29.87 -5.14 -11.13
N THR A 18 31.07 -5.63 -11.40
CA THR A 18 31.30 -6.90 -12.10
C THR A 18 31.87 -7.94 -11.13
N VAL A 19 31.83 -9.21 -11.52
CA VAL A 19 32.39 -10.30 -10.70
C VAL A 19 33.91 -10.21 -10.52
N ASP A 20 34.61 -9.53 -11.45
CA ASP A 20 36.04 -9.34 -11.46
C ASP A 20 36.51 -8.12 -10.63
N ASP A 21 35.59 -7.26 -10.19
CA ASP A 21 35.92 -6.13 -9.34
C ASP A 21 36.46 -6.61 -7.98
N GLU A 22 37.65 -6.15 -7.59
CA GLU A 22 38.24 -6.50 -6.30
C GLU A 22 37.49 -5.84 -5.13
N ASN A 23 37.08 -4.59 -5.29
CA ASN A 23 36.39 -3.80 -4.26
C ASN A 23 34.88 -3.81 -4.49
N ARG A 24 34.22 -4.93 -4.15
CA ARG A 24 32.77 -5.10 -4.23
C ARG A 24 32.23 -5.86 -3.03
N MET A 25 30.91 -5.78 -2.84
CA MET A 25 30.19 -6.56 -1.84
C MET A 25 30.23 -8.05 -2.20
N ARG A 26 30.62 -8.88 -1.25
CA ARG A 26 30.62 -10.35 -1.36
C ARG A 26 30.14 -10.97 -0.06
N TYR A 27 29.52 -12.11 -0.16
CA TYR A 27 29.24 -12.97 1.00
C TYR A 27 30.15 -14.21 0.96
N GLU A 28 31.05 -14.24 1.92
CA GLU A 28 31.91 -15.41 2.15
C GLU A 28 31.78 -15.82 3.62
N PRO A 29 31.66 -17.11 3.90
CA PRO A 29 31.57 -18.28 3.02
C PRO A 29 30.19 -18.49 2.37
N ARG A 30 30.06 -19.39 1.40
CA ARG A 30 28.85 -19.75 0.66
C ARG A 30 27.84 -20.57 1.49
N ASN A 31 27.48 -20.10 2.67
CA ASN A 31 26.67 -20.84 3.65
C ASN A 31 25.37 -20.10 4.07
N PHE A 32 24.93 -19.15 3.27
CA PHE A 32 23.65 -18.42 3.45
C PHE A 32 22.48 -19.21 2.83
N TYR A 33 22.21 -20.39 3.35
CA TYR A 33 21.09 -21.24 2.96
C TYR A 33 20.40 -21.81 4.19
N LEU A 34 19.18 -22.28 4.01
CA LEU A 34 18.44 -22.95 5.08
C LEU A 34 19.07 -24.32 5.31
N ARG A 35 19.73 -24.49 6.45
CA ARG A 35 20.40 -25.73 6.84
C ARG A 35 19.40 -26.80 7.25
N SER A 36 19.78 -28.08 7.04
CA SER A 36 19.01 -29.20 7.54
C SER A 36 19.10 -29.33 9.07
N THR A 37 18.23 -30.13 9.67
CA THR A 37 18.29 -30.42 11.09
C THR A 37 19.59 -31.09 11.46
N GLU A 38 20.05 -32.05 10.64
CA GLU A 38 21.29 -32.78 10.85
C GLU A 38 22.50 -31.86 10.80
N GLU A 39 22.57 -30.93 9.83
CA GLU A 39 23.62 -29.92 9.75
C GLU A 39 23.67 -29.03 10.97
N MET A 40 22.50 -28.65 11.49
CA MET A 40 22.39 -27.80 12.70
C MET A 40 22.81 -28.60 13.95
N GLU A 41 22.45 -29.86 14.06
CA GLU A 41 22.86 -30.73 15.16
C GLU A 41 24.38 -30.98 15.16
N GLU A 42 24.97 -31.14 13.98
CA GLU A 42 26.44 -31.29 13.85
C GLU A 42 27.16 -29.98 14.27
N LEU A 43 26.69 -28.81 13.79
CA LEU A 43 27.30 -27.52 14.08
C LEU A 43 27.18 -27.12 15.55
N PHE A 44 26.06 -27.46 16.19
CA PHE A 44 25.72 -27.06 17.56
C PHE A 44 25.67 -28.24 18.52
N GLY A 45 26.34 -29.36 18.20
CA GLY A 45 26.37 -30.55 19.03
C GLY A 45 26.88 -30.32 20.47
N ALA A 46 27.71 -29.29 20.67
CA ALA A 46 28.11 -28.84 22.02
C ALA A 46 26.98 -28.16 22.82
N TYR A 47 25.89 -27.78 22.16
CA TYR A 47 24.76 -27.04 22.73
C TYR A 47 23.39 -27.67 22.35
N PRO A 48 23.13 -28.93 22.69
CA PRO A 48 21.95 -29.68 22.25
C PRO A 48 20.64 -29.00 22.69
N ASP A 49 20.65 -28.34 23.84
CA ASP A 49 19.47 -27.58 24.33
C ASP A 49 19.14 -26.38 23.45
N ALA A 50 20.12 -25.77 22.80
CA ALA A 50 19.90 -24.66 21.88
C ALA A 50 19.10 -25.14 20.65
N VAL A 51 19.48 -26.29 20.06
CA VAL A 51 18.76 -26.90 18.95
C VAL A 51 17.36 -27.34 19.38
N ALA A 52 17.24 -28.05 20.50
CA ALA A 52 15.94 -28.49 21.03
C ALA A 52 14.97 -27.31 21.35
N ASN A 53 15.50 -26.16 21.77
CA ASN A 53 14.71 -24.97 22.04
C ASN A 53 14.07 -24.35 20.80
N THR A 54 14.64 -24.56 19.61
CA THR A 54 14.02 -24.08 18.34
C THR A 54 12.65 -24.74 18.17
N GLN A 55 12.54 -26.05 18.37
CA GLN A 55 11.27 -26.77 18.32
C GLN A 55 10.34 -26.34 19.43
N ARG A 56 10.83 -26.20 20.67
CA ARG A 56 10.01 -25.73 21.81
C ARG A 56 9.43 -24.33 21.57
N ILE A 57 10.17 -23.44 20.92
CA ILE A 57 9.68 -22.11 20.56
C ILE A 57 8.64 -22.23 19.45
N ALA A 58 8.91 -23.01 18.41
CA ALA A 58 7.96 -23.23 17.31
C ALA A 58 6.62 -23.79 17.82
N ASP A 59 6.65 -24.73 18.75
CA ASP A 59 5.44 -25.35 19.34
C ASP A 59 4.60 -24.33 20.17
N ARG A 60 5.21 -23.27 20.65
CA ARG A 60 4.53 -22.17 21.36
C ARG A 60 3.94 -21.12 20.42
N CYS A 61 4.44 -21.04 19.19
CA CYS A 61 3.96 -20.12 18.17
C CYS A 61 2.74 -20.75 17.48
N ARG A 62 1.54 -20.28 17.88
CA ARG A 62 0.27 -20.70 17.27
C ARG A 62 -0.38 -19.47 16.68
N MET A 63 -0.26 -19.30 15.39
CA MET A 63 -0.89 -18.21 14.65
C MET A 63 -1.59 -18.76 13.41
N GLU A 64 -2.85 -18.42 13.29
CA GLU A 64 -3.64 -18.71 12.09
C GLU A 64 -3.84 -17.43 11.30
N PHE A 65 -3.53 -17.48 10.00
CA PHE A 65 -3.74 -16.36 9.09
C PHE A 65 -5.04 -16.56 8.33
N THR A 66 -5.91 -15.56 8.40
CA THR A 66 -7.12 -15.52 7.57
C THR A 66 -6.82 -14.68 6.33
N PHE A 67 -6.63 -15.34 5.20
CA PHE A 67 -6.36 -14.67 3.93
C PHE A 67 -7.65 -14.17 3.26
N GLY A 68 -7.53 -13.12 2.44
CA GLY A 68 -8.64 -12.60 1.64
C GLY A 68 -9.69 -11.81 2.42
N LYS A 69 -9.45 -11.52 3.71
CA LYS A 69 -10.34 -10.71 4.53
C LYS A 69 -9.64 -9.41 4.93
N TYR A 70 -10.18 -8.29 4.48
CA TYR A 70 -9.73 -6.97 4.92
C TYR A 70 -10.39 -6.60 6.25
N HIS A 71 -9.62 -6.08 7.18
CA HIS A 71 -10.10 -5.55 8.46
C HIS A 71 -10.01 -4.02 8.41
N LEU A 72 -10.95 -3.40 7.71
CA LEU A 72 -11.07 -1.94 7.67
C LEU A 72 -11.88 -1.49 8.89
N PRO A 73 -11.50 -0.37 9.54
CA PRO A 73 -12.35 0.24 10.55
C PRO A 73 -13.63 0.80 9.90
N GLU A 74 -14.72 0.82 10.66
CA GLU A 74 -15.97 1.45 10.24
C GLU A 74 -15.86 2.97 10.39
N PHE A 75 -16.25 3.70 9.33
CA PHE A 75 -16.28 5.16 9.37
C PHE A 75 -17.50 5.65 10.16
N GLN A 76 -17.33 6.68 11.00
CA GLN A 76 -18.41 7.29 11.78
C GLN A 76 -19.30 8.15 10.88
N LEU A 77 -20.45 7.62 10.50
CA LEU A 77 -21.39 8.27 9.59
C LEU A 77 -22.38 9.20 10.30
N PRO A 78 -22.89 10.22 9.63
CA PRO A 78 -24.08 10.97 10.09
C PRO A 78 -25.28 10.04 10.24
N ARG A 79 -26.19 10.36 11.19
CA ARG A 79 -27.37 9.53 11.44
C ARG A 79 -28.24 9.39 10.20
N GLY A 80 -28.57 8.16 9.83
CA GLY A 80 -29.50 7.84 8.75
C GLY A 80 -28.90 7.91 7.34
N VAL A 81 -27.57 7.99 7.22
CA VAL A 81 -26.88 7.99 5.93
C VAL A 81 -25.93 6.78 5.89
N ASP A 82 -25.93 6.03 4.80
CA ASP A 82 -24.97 4.95 4.56
C ASP A 82 -23.66 5.46 3.93
N SER A 83 -22.60 4.65 3.99
CA SER A 83 -21.27 5.03 3.49
C SER A 83 -21.26 5.39 2.00
N PRO A 84 -21.90 4.64 1.09
CA PRO A 84 -21.92 4.99 -0.33
C PRO A 84 -22.62 6.33 -0.60
N THR A 85 -23.74 6.57 0.06
CA THR A 85 -24.49 7.84 -0.06
C THR A 85 -23.65 9.01 0.48
N TYR A 86 -23.01 8.83 1.62
CA TYR A 86 -22.17 9.87 2.21
C TYR A 86 -20.92 10.17 1.36
N LEU A 87 -20.26 9.15 0.84
CA LEU A 87 -19.13 9.32 -0.07
C LEU A 87 -19.54 10.12 -1.32
N ARG A 88 -20.69 9.77 -1.93
CA ARG A 88 -21.23 10.48 -3.08
C ARG A 88 -21.51 11.95 -2.75
N GLN A 89 -22.14 12.24 -1.62
CA GLN A 89 -22.42 13.62 -1.21
C GLN A 89 -21.14 14.46 -1.07
N LEU A 90 -20.08 13.89 -0.47
CA LEU A 90 -18.80 14.57 -0.36
C LEU A 90 -18.15 14.81 -1.73
N CYS A 91 -18.21 13.81 -2.61
CA CYS A 91 -17.68 13.93 -3.97
C CYS A 91 -18.44 14.96 -4.81
N GLU A 92 -19.78 15.01 -4.74
CA GLU A 92 -20.58 16.02 -5.45
C GLU A 92 -20.26 17.45 -5.00
N LYS A 93 -20.08 17.62 -3.68
CA LYS A 93 -19.63 18.90 -3.14
C LYS A 93 -18.25 19.28 -3.70
N GLY A 94 -17.29 18.36 -3.61
CA GLY A 94 -15.94 18.60 -4.12
C GLY A 94 -15.88 18.78 -5.63
N PHE A 95 -16.72 18.06 -6.37
CA PHE A 95 -16.86 18.23 -7.83
C PHE A 95 -17.30 19.65 -8.17
N THR A 96 -18.35 20.15 -7.49
CA THR A 96 -18.84 21.50 -7.71
C THR A 96 -17.79 22.56 -7.37
N GLU A 97 -17.04 22.36 -6.28
CA GLU A 97 -15.95 23.26 -5.87
C GLU A 97 -14.79 23.29 -6.89
N ARG A 98 -14.47 22.15 -7.55
CA ARG A 98 -13.32 22.02 -8.44
C ARG A 98 -13.63 22.27 -9.91
N TYR A 99 -14.80 21.86 -10.38
CA TYR A 99 -15.18 21.88 -11.79
C TYR A 99 -16.42 22.73 -12.09
N GLY A 100 -17.18 23.15 -11.07
CA GLY A 100 -18.48 23.80 -11.30
C GLY A 100 -19.54 22.78 -11.70
N THR A 101 -20.50 23.21 -12.56
CA THR A 101 -21.70 22.40 -12.90
C THR A 101 -21.75 21.89 -14.34
N GLU A 102 -20.87 22.33 -15.23
CA GLU A 102 -21.02 22.17 -16.68
C GLU A 102 -20.08 21.12 -17.32
N HIS A 103 -19.68 20.07 -16.59
CA HIS A 103 -18.75 19.06 -17.10
C HIS A 103 -19.37 17.67 -17.09
N GLU A 104 -20.24 17.39 -18.06
CA GLU A 104 -20.98 16.12 -18.20
C GLU A 104 -20.04 14.87 -18.32
N GLU A 105 -18.95 15.00 -19.06
CA GLU A 105 -17.98 13.92 -19.20
C GLU A 105 -17.28 13.59 -17.87
N TYR A 106 -16.94 14.62 -17.11
CA TYR A 106 -16.31 14.46 -15.79
C TYR A 106 -17.28 13.84 -14.77
N ARG A 107 -18.58 14.19 -14.85
CA ARG A 107 -19.60 13.54 -14.02
C ARG A 107 -19.71 12.06 -14.30
N ARG A 108 -19.69 11.66 -15.57
CA ARG A 108 -19.71 10.24 -15.94
C ARG A 108 -18.50 9.49 -15.39
N GLN A 109 -17.32 10.11 -15.42
CA GLN A 109 -16.11 9.53 -14.82
C GLN A 109 -16.26 9.39 -13.30
N LEU A 110 -16.77 10.43 -12.61
CA LEU A 110 -17.01 10.36 -11.17
C LEU A 110 -18.00 9.25 -10.79
N ASP A 111 -19.10 9.13 -11.53
CA ASP A 111 -20.10 8.09 -11.30
C ASP A 111 -19.50 6.68 -11.52
N TYR A 112 -18.71 6.51 -12.55
CA TYR A 112 -17.99 5.27 -12.84
C TYR A 112 -17.05 4.87 -11.68
N GLU A 113 -16.24 5.81 -11.20
CA GLU A 113 -15.31 5.55 -10.10
C GLU A 113 -16.04 5.23 -8.79
N LEU A 114 -17.11 6.00 -8.45
CA LEU A 114 -17.91 5.73 -7.24
C LEU A 114 -18.57 4.35 -7.26
N ASP A 115 -19.09 3.93 -8.42
CA ASP A 115 -19.66 2.61 -8.59
C ASP A 115 -18.59 1.51 -8.44
N MET A 116 -17.41 1.70 -9.03
CA MET A 116 -16.28 0.77 -8.91
C MET A 116 -15.79 0.63 -7.47
N ILE A 117 -15.58 1.75 -6.78
CA ILE A 117 -15.17 1.79 -5.37
C ILE A 117 -16.19 1.07 -4.48
N GLY A 118 -17.49 1.32 -4.73
CA GLY A 118 -18.58 0.66 -4.00
C GLY A 118 -18.62 -0.84 -4.22
N ARG A 119 -18.53 -1.31 -5.48
CA ARG A 119 -18.52 -2.74 -5.82
C ARG A 119 -17.32 -3.48 -5.23
N MET A 120 -16.17 -2.83 -5.14
CA MET A 120 -14.97 -3.43 -4.56
C MET A 120 -14.91 -3.34 -3.03
N GLY A 121 -15.89 -2.66 -2.38
CA GLY A 121 -16.01 -2.58 -0.92
C GLY A 121 -15.03 -1.60 -0.26
N PHE A 122 -14.51 -0.61 -1.00
CA PHE A 122 -13.52 0.35 -0.48
C PHE A 122 -14.09 1.71 -0.10
N THR A 123 -15.41 1.85 -0.02
CA THR A 123 -16.08 3.12 0.33
C THR A 123 -15.56 3.71 1.63
N ASP A 124 -15.53 2.91 2.71
CA ASP A 124 -15.07 3.38 4.02
C ASP A 124 -13.58 3.74 4.02
N TYR A 125 -12.77 3.05 3.22
CA TYR A 125 -11.36 3.39 3.05
C TYR A 125 -11.18 4.81 2.52
N PHE A 126 -11.93 5.20 1.48
CA PHE A 126 -11.89 6.57 0.94
C PHE A 126 -12.39 7.60 1.94
N LEU A 127 -13.44 7.29 2.69
CA LEU A 127 -13.97 8.17 3.74
C LEU A 127 -12.95 8.42 4.84
N ILE A 128 -12.27 7.36 5.31
CA ILE A 128 -11.23 7.44 6.33
C ILE A 128 -10.05 8.28 5.85
N VAL A 129 -9.55 8.01 4.62
CA VAL A 129 -8.43 8.77 4.05
C VAL A 129 -8.81 10.25 3.89
N SER A 130 -10.00 10.53 3.37
CA SER A 130 -10.50 11.90 3.22
C SER A 130 -10.59 12.63 4.56
N ASP A 131 -10.99 11.93 5.63
CA ASP A 131 -11.17 12.54 6.94
C ASP A 131 -9.84 13.02 7.55
N PHE A 132 -8.82 12.16 7.59
CA PHE A 132 -7.54 12.57 8.15
C PHE A 132 -6.78 13.58 7.27
N VAL A 133 -6.93 13.50 5.94
CA VAL A 133 -6.37 14.52 5.03
C VAL A 133 -7.03 15.87 5.24
N ARG A 134 -8.36 15.88 5.34
CA ARG A 134 -9.12 17.09 5.64
C ARG A 134 -8.71 17.68 6.98
N TYR A 135 -8.63 16.86 8.03
CA TYR A 135 -8.16 17.30 9.34
C TYR A 135 -6.79 17.97 9.27
N ALA A 136 -5.84 17.35 8.56
CA ALA A 136 -4.50 17.91 8.41
C ALA A 136 -4.52 19.27 7.70
N LYS A 137 -5.26 19.39 6.58
CA LYS A 137 -5.40 20.64 5.83
C LYS A 137 -6.07 21.74 6.66
N ASP A 138 -7.12 21.40 7.39
CA ASP A 138 -7.86 22.35 8.25
C ASP A 138 -7.03 22.80 9.47
N ALA A 139 -6.15 21.92 9.98
CA ALA A 139 -5.19 22.24 11.04
C ALA A 139 -3.93 23.01 10.55
N GLY A 140 -3.86 23.30 9.25
CA GLY A 140 -2.71 23.98 8.63
C GLY A 140 -1.43 23.13 8.61
N ILE A 141 -1.58 21.80 8.64
CA ILE A 141 -0.49 20.85 8.42
C ILE A 141 -0.28 20.75 6.91
N PRO A 142 0.94 20.97 6.39
CA PRO A 142 1.21 20.78 4.97
C PRO A 142 0.93 19.36 4.53
N VAL A 143 0.16 19.21 3.45
CA VAL A 143 -0.13 17.92 2.82
C VAL A 143 0.34 17.99 1.37
N GLY A 144 1.08 16.98 0.94
CA GLY A 144 1.53 16.86 -0.44
C GLY A 144 0.37 16.73 -1.44
N PRO A 145 0.55 17.08 -2.71
CA PRO A 145 -0.52 17.08 -3.73
C PRO A 145 -1.01 15.68 -4.08
N GLY A 146 -0.41 14.66 -3.52
CA GLY A 146 -0.61 13.26 -3.87
C GLY A 146 0.45 12.75 -4.84
N ARG A 147 0.70 11.45 -4.79
CA ARG A 147 1.65 10.74 -5.66
C ARG A 147 1.16 9.33 -5.97
N GLY A 148 1.89 8.63 -6.82
CA GLY A 148 1.53 7.25 -7.19
C GLY A 148 0.24 7.18 -8.00
N SER A 149 -0.43 6.05 -7.92
CA SER A 149 -1.61 5.75 -8.73
C SER A 149 -2.88 6.49 -8.29
N ALA A 150 -2.96 6.89 -7.02
CA ALA A 150 -4.13 7.59 -6.45
C ALA A 150 -4.42 8.94 -7.13
N ALA A 151 -3.38 9.58 -7.72
CA ALA A 151 -3.55 10.79 -8.53
C ALA A 151 -4.43 10.59 -9.78
N GLY A 152 -4.62 9.34 -10.23
CA GLY A 152 -5.52 9.00 -11.34
C GLY A 152 -7.00 8.92 -10.97
N SER A 153 -7.37 9.14 -9.70
CA SER A 153 -8.75 9.05 -9.23
C SER A 153 -9.41 10.43 -9.10
N MET A 154 -10.53 10.61 -9.80
CA MET A 154 -11.39 11.78 -9.66
C MET A 154 -12.07 11.83 -8.28
N VAL A 155 -12.43 10.68 -7.72
CA VAL A 155 -12.96 10.61 -6.35
C VAL A 155 -11.91 11.13 -5.37
N SER A 156 -10.64 10.72 -5.48
CA SER A 156 -9.55 11.24 -4.63
C SER A 156 -9.37 12.76 -4.79
N TYR A 157 -9.50 13.27 -6.01
CA TYR A 157 -9.41 14.71 -6.30
C TYR A 157 -10.59 15.49 -5.73
N CYS A 158 -11.83 15.02 -5.92
CA CYS A 158 -13.02 15.64 -5.36
C CYS A 158 -13.02 15.64 -3.81
N LEU A 159 -12.52 14.58 -3.19
CA LEU A 159 -12.37 14.48 -1.74
C LEU A 159 -11.19 15.28 -1.17
N ARG A 160 -10.44 15.99 -2.02
CA ARG A 160 -9.22 16.71 -1.64
C ARG A 160 -8.12 15.83 -1.03
N ILE A 161 -8.18 14.52 -1.30
CA ILE A 161 -7.09 13.59 -0.98
C ILE A 161 -5.89 13.94 -1.86
N THR A 162 -6.12 14.16 -3.17
CA THR A 162 -5.10 14.65 -4.10
C THR A 162 -5.44 16.05 -4.61
N ASP A 163 -4.42 16.79 -5.04
CA ASP A 163 -4.55 18.11 -5.65
C ASP A 163 -4.06 18.11 -7.12
N ILE A 164 -3.91 16.92 -7.71
CA ILE A 164 -3.60 16.70 -9.12
C ILE A 164 -4.90 16.35 -9.84
N ASP A 165 -5.27 17.13 -10.85
CA ASP A 165 -6.49 16.91 -11.62
C ASP A 165 -6.29 15.76 -12.63
N PRO A 166 -6.94 14.59 -12.43
CA PRO A 166 -6.76 13.45 -13.31
C PRO A 166 -7.27 13.68 -14.72
N MET A 167 -8.27 14.54 -14.91
CA MET A 167 -8.85 14.83 -16.22
C MET A 167 -7.93 15.75 -17.03
N GLN A 168 -7.38 16.78 -16.40
CA GLN A 168 -6.44 17.70 -17.03
C GLN A 168 -5.17 17.01 -17.51
N TYR A 169 -4.66 16.05 -16.73
CA TYR A 169 -3.41 15.33 -17.04
C TYR A 169 -3.65 13.97 -17.70
N HIS A 170 -4.87 13.63 -18.09
CA HIS A 170 -5.24 12.37 -18.75
C HIS A 170 -4.72 11.14 -18.00
N LEU A 171 -4.89 11.11 -16.68
CA LEU A 171 -4.49 10.00 -15.83
C LEU A 171 -5.57 8.92 -15.84
N TYR A 172 -5.15 7.66 -15.71
CA TYR A 172 -6.05 6.50 -15.76
C TYR A 172 -6.38 5.99 -14.37
N PHE A 173 -7.68 5.94 -14.04
CA PHE A 173 -8.20 5.39 -12.81
C PHE A 173 -7.89 3.89 -12.66
N GLU A 174 -7.89 3.13 -13.76
CA GLU A 174 -7.67 1.70 -13.78
C GLU A 174 -6.24 1.29 -13.36
N ARG A 175 -5.29 2.23 -13.35
CA ARG A 175 -3.97 2.01 -12.76
C ARG A 175 -3.98 2.05 -11.24
N PHE A 176 -4.96 2.73 -10.67
CA PHE A 176 -5.14 2.84 -9.23
C PHE A 176 -6.07 1.75 -8.69
N LEU A 177 -7.22 1.54 -9.32
CA LEU A 177 -8.20 0.55 -8.92
C LEU A 177 -8.69 -0.25 -10.14
N ASN A 178 -8.41 -1.55 -10.13
CA ASN A 178 -8.79 -2.46 -11.22
C ASN A 178 -9.46 -3.69 -10.62
N PRO A 179 -10.71 -4.02 -11.02
CA PRO A 179 -11.44 -5.19 -10.52
C PRO A 179 -10.79 -6.53 -10.88
N GLU A 180 -9.98 -6.58 -11.95
CA GLU A 180 -9.23 -7.79 -12.32
C GLU A 180 -8.03 -8.03 -11.40
N ARG A 181 -7.56 -7.00 -10.71
CA ARG A 181 -6.47 -7.06 -9.76
C ARG A 181 -7.01 -6.87 -8.36
N VAL A 182 -7.38 -7.97 -7.70
CA VAL A 182 -7.94 -7.96 -6.34
C VAL A 182 -6.85 -7.60 -5.32
N SER A 183 -6.55 -6.31 -5.23
CA SER A 183 -5.68 -5.76 -4.19
C SER A 183 -6.34 -4.52 -3.60
N MET A 184 -6.11 -4.30 -2.31
CA MET A 184 -6.52 -3.06 -1.66
C MET A 184 -5.85 -1.86 -2.34
N PRO A 185 -6.58 -0.76 -2.61
CA PRO A 185 -5.97 0.46 -3.12
C PRO A 185 -4.95 1.01 -2.13
N ASP A 186 -3.87 1.56 -2.67
CA ASP A 186 -2.80 2.17 -1.89
C ASP A 186 -2.76 3.67 -2.19
N ILE A 187 -3.04 4.49 -1.17
CA ILE A 187 -3.01 5.95 -1.26
C ILE A 187 -1.82 6.46 -0.47
N ASP A 188 -0.78 6.84 -1.18
CA ASP A 188 0.42 7.44 -0.61
C ASP A 188 0.20 8.92 -0.24
N MET A 189 0.37 9.25 1.03
CA MET A 189 0.19 10.61 1.55
C MET A 189 1.45 11.12 2.23
N ASP A 190 1.84 12.35 1.89
CA ASP A 190 2.98 13.03 2.48
C ASP A 190 2.49 14.17 3.38
N PHE A 191 2.93 14.18 4.63
CA PHE A 191 2.59 15.21 5.61
C PHE A 191 3.85 15.92 6.11
N GLY A 192 3.73 17.22 6.41
CA GLY A 192 4.80 17.97 7.06
C GLY A 192 5.12 17.39 8.45
N ASP A 193 6.40 17.17 8.73
CA ASP A 193 6.89 16.47 9.93
C ASP A 193 6.77 17.27 11.22
N THR A 194 6.78 18.62 11.14
CA THR A 194 6.82 19.51 12.30
C THR A 194 5.53 19.56 13.12
N ARG A 195 4.40 19.08 12.58
CA ARG A 195 3.07 19.09 13.22
C ARG A 195 2.32 17.78 13.07
N ARG A 196 3.01 16.75 12.69
CA ARG A 196 2.46 15.40 12.49
C ARG A 196 2.10 14.71 13.79
#